data_50447fd40c6e27f7e9e2b1e39a486353
#
_entry.id   50447fd40c6e27f7e9e2b1e39a486353
#
_cell.length_a   1.000
_cell.length_b   1.000
_cell.length_c   1.000
_cell.angle_alpha   90.00
_cell.angle_beta   90.00
_cell.angle_gamma   90.00
#
_symmetry.space_group_name_H-M   'P 1'
#
loop_
_entity.id
_entity.type
_entity.pdbx_description
1 polymer ?
#
loop_
_entity_poly.entity_id
_entity_poly.type
_entity_poly.pdbx_seq_one_letter_code
_entity_poly.pdbx_strand_id
1 'polypeptide(L)'
;MARVAELSVPSAVETEKVLLGTILVDPNQLMTIVEILPPGRSLWFYEEGHRIIYDSMVTLMERGDAIDMETVSDVLRRRGHLDKIGGSVYLAELMECVVTTANTSHH
;
A
#
# COMPACT_ATOMS: atom_id res chain seq x y z
N MET A 1 6.64 -4.69 -25.82
CA MET A 1 6.31 -4.50 -25.48
C MET A 1 5.73 -4.01 -24.77
N ALA A 2 6.07 -3.81 -24.46
CA ALA A 2 5.62 -3.25 -23.54
C ALA A 2 4.37 -2.99 -23.53
N ARG A 3 4.06 -2.73 -24.31
CA ARG A 3 2.88 -2.40 -24.43
C ARG A 3 2.06 -3.29 -23.88
N VAL A 4 2.45 -4.10 -23.78
CA VAL A 4 1.79 -5.10 -23.30
C VAL A 4 1.41 -4.83 -21.97
N ALA A 5 2.28 -4.60 -21.20
CA ALA A 5 1.99 -4.37 -19.89
C ALA A 5 1.04 -3.31 -19.79
N GLU A 6 1.26 -2.36 -20.50
CA GLU A 6 0.45 -1.28 -20.32
C GLU A 6 -0.85 -1.60 -20.68
N LEU A 7 -1.00 -2.50 -21.45
CA LEU A 7 -2.23 -2.79 -21.79
C LEU A 7 -2.94 -3.25 -20.68
N SER A 8 -2.43 -4.12 -20.07
CA SER A 8 -3.12 -4.75 -19.10
C SER A 8 -3.35 -3.88 -17.99
N VAL A 9 -2.77 -2.83 -17.96
CA VAL A 9 -2.89 -2.11 -16.91
C VAL A 9 -3.97 -1.37 -16.90
N PRO A 10 -4.91 -1.84 -16.40
CA PRO A 10 -6.03 -1.10 -16.28
C PRO A 10 -5.53 0.03 -15.52
N SER A 11 -4.93 -0.24 -14.48
CA SER A 11 -4.58 0.86 -13.71
C SER A 11 -3.47 0.48 -12.79
N ALA A 12 -2.34 1.17 -12.87
CA ALA A 12 -1.28 0.95 -11.94
C ALA A 12 -1.75 1.31 -10.55
N VAL A 13 -2.62 2.30 -10.46
CA VAL A 13 -3.15 2.74 -9.19
C VAL A 13 -3.94 1.62 -8.52
N GLU A 14 -4.74 0.89 -9.31
CA GLU A 14 -5.52 -0.21 -8.74
C GLU A 14 -4.62 -1.31 -8.22
N THR A 15 -3.56 -1.61 -8.93
CA THR A 15 -2.61 -2.63 -8.50
C THR A 15 -1.93 -2.18 -7.21
N GLU A 16 -1.59 -0.91 -7.12
CA GLU A 16 -0.95 -0.38 -5.93
C GLU A 16 -1.88 -0.46 -4.73
N LYS A 17 -3.17 -0.21 -4.94
CA LYS A 17 -4.14 -0.27 -3.87
C LYS A 17 -4.22 -1.69 -3.30
N VAL A 18 -4.23 -2.68 -4.17
CA VAL A 18 -4.30 -4.06 -3.73
C VAL A 18 -3.02 -4.44 -2.97
N LEU A 19 -1.87 -3.97 -3.44
CA LEU A 19 -0.62 -4.27 -2.79
C LEU A 19 -0.59 -3.70 -1.37
N LEU A 20 -0.92 -2.43 -1.23
CA LEU A 20 -0.91 -1.80 0.07
C LEU A 20 -1.98 -2.40 0.99
N GLY A 21 -3.14 -2.70 0.43
CA GLY A 21 -4.20 -3.33 1.20
C GLY A 21 -3.78 -4.69 1.71
N THR A 22 -3.02 -5.42 0.90
CA THR A 22 -2.53 -6.74 1.28
C THR A 22 -1.64 -6.62 2.51
N ILE A 23 -0.79 -5.61 2.56
CA ILE A 23 0.08 -5.40 3.70
C ILE A 23 -0.73 -5.07 4.94
N LEU A 24 -1.77 -4.27 4.79
CA LEU A 24 -2.60 -3.91 5.94
C LEU A 24 -3.34 -5.13 6.49
N VAL A 25 -3.77 -6.03 5.61
CA VAL A 25 -4.50 -7.21 6.05
C VAL A 25 -3.52 -8.26 6.56
N ASP A 26 -2.35 -8.37 5.94
CA ASP A 26 -1.36 -9.36 6.34
C ASP A 26 0.02 -8.71 6.33
N PRO A 27 0.39 -8.06 7.43
CA PRO A 27 1.66 -7.32 7.47
C PRO A 27 2.91 -8.15 7.21
N ASN A 28 2.82 -9.46 7.37
CA ASN A 28 3.98 -10.30 7.11
C ASN A 28 4.38 -10.25 5.65
N GLN A 29 3.47 -9.89 4.78
CA GLN A 29 3.78 -9.79 3.36
C GLN A 29 4.77 -8.67 3.08
N LEU A 30 4.87 -7.68 3.96
CA LEU A 30 5.76 -6.57 3.72
C LEU A 30 7.21 -7.03 3.63
N MET A 31 7.60 -8.02 4.42
CA MET A 31 8.97 -8.49 4.39
C MET A 31 9.33 -9.02 3.01
N THR A 32 8.40 -9.69 2.36
CA THR A 32 8.62 -10.19 1.02
C THR A 32 8.61 -9.05 0.02
N ILE A 33 7.70 -8.12 0.21
CA ILE A 33 7.53 -7.02 -0.73
C ILE A 33 8.73 -6.09 -0.73
N VAL A 34 9.34 -5.83 0.43
CA VAL A 34 10.48 -4.93 0.45
C VAL A 34 11.70 -5.52 -0.26
N GLU A 35 11.72 -6.83 -0.45
CA GLU A 35 12.81 -7.44 -1.17
C GLU A 35 12.66 -7.15 -2.66
N ILE A 36 11.43 -6.97 -3.10
CA ILE A 36 11.15 -6.69 -4.49
C ILE A 36 11.12 -5.18 -4.71
N LEU A 37 10.56 -4.44 -3.76
CA LEU A 37 10.45 -2.99 -3.85
C LEU A 37 11.21 -2.37 -2.68
N PRO A 38 12.53 -2.26 -2.78
CA PRO A 38 13.33 -1.78 -1.65
C PRO A 38 12.93 -0.41 -1.19
N PRO A 39 12.99 -0.15 0.11
CA PRO A 39 12.65 1.17 0.64
C PRO A 39 13.56 2.22 0.04
N GLY A 40 13.11 3.41 -0.03
CA GLY A 40 13.92 4.47 -0.57
C GLY A 40 13.76 4.63 -2.06
N ARG A 41 13.09 3.67 -2.69
CA ARG A 41 12.85 3.77 -4.10
C ARG A 41 11.39 4.05 -4.28
N SER A 42 10.92 5.18 -3.81
CA SER A 42 9.51 5.49 -3.87
C SER A 42 9.01 5.60 -5.29
N LEU A 43 9.90 5.48 -6.26
CA LEU A 43 9.45 5.52 -7.65
C LEU A 43 8.63 4.31 -8.03
N TRP A 44 8.62 3.27 -7.20
CA TRP A 44 7.85 2.09 -7.51
C TRP A 44 6.36 2.39 -7.60
N PHE A 45 5.89 3.38 -6.88
CA PHE A 45 4.47 3.68 -6.89
C PHE A 45 4.18 4.90 -7.76
N TYR A 46 3.16 4.79 -8.56
CA TYR A 46 2.76 5.87 -9.43
C TYR A 46 2.11 7.00 -8.65
N GLU A 47 1.26 6.64 -7.68
CA GLU A 47 0.58 7.62 -6.86
C GLU A 47 1.45 8.07 -5.72
N GLU A 48 1.57 9.37 -5.54
CA GLU A 48 2.37 9.89 -4.45
C GLU A 48 1.83 9.47 -3.09
N GLY A 49 0.52 9.47 -2.95
CA GLY A 49 -0.07 9.03 -1.68
C GLY A 49 0.32 7.62 -1.34
N HIS A 50 0.42 6.76 -2.34
CA HIS A 50 0.79 5.37 -2.10
C HIS A 50 2.25 5.25 -1.68
N ARG A 51 3.13 6.12 -2.23
CA ARG A 51 4.52 6.12 -1.82
C ARG A 51 4.64 6.50 -0.36
N ILE A 52 3.85 7.48 0.05
CA ILE A 52 3.84 7.95 1.42
C ILE A 52 3.36 6.86 2.36
N ILE A 53 2.31 6.13 1.96
CA ILE A 53 1.77 5.05 2.78
C ILE A 53 2.80 3.92 2.89
N TYR A 54 3.43 3.56 1.79
CA TYR A 54 4.41 2.47 1.79
C TYR A 54 5.60 2.85 2.70
N ASP A 55 6.07 4.09 2.62
CA ASP A 55 7.17 4.53 3.46
C ASP A 55 6.80 4.44 4.93
N SER A 56 5.56 4.74 5.27
CA SER A 56 5.11 4.65 6.65
C SER A 56 5.11 3.21 7.13
N MET A 57 4.70 2.28 6.26
CA MET A 57 4.70 0.88 6.60
C MET A 57 6.12 0.36 6.82
N VAL A 58 7.04 0.78 5.96
CA VAL A 58 8.44 0.37 6.09
C VAL A 58 9.03 0.92 7.39
N THR A 59 8.67 2.15 7.73
CA THR A 59 9.13 2.76 8.98
C THR A 59 8.68 1.92 10.16
N LEU A 60 7.42 1.48 10.17
CA LEU A 60 6.92 0.67 11.27
C LEU A 60 7.64 -0.67 11.32
N MET A 61 7.89 -1.27 10.16
CA MET A 61 8.57 -2.54 10.11
C MET A 61 9.98 -2.41 10.69
N GLU A 62 10.69 -1.34 10.34
CA GLU A 62 12.04 -1.14 10.81
C GLU A 62 12.09 -0.87 12.31
N ARG A 63 11.02 -0.35 12.87
CA ARG A 63 10.94 -0.09 14.28
C ARG A 63 10.48 -1.32 15.06
N GLY A 64 10.06 -2.34 14.35
CA GLY A 64 9.53 -3.53 15.01
C GLY A 64 8.12 -3.34 15.53
N ASP A 65 7.41 -2.36 15.01
CA ASP A 65 6.06 -2.10 15.45
C ASP A 65 5.04 -2.83 14.58
N ALA A 66 3.87 -3.06 15.13
CA ALA A 66 2.80 -3.69 14.36
C ALA A 66 2.40 -2.76 13.22
N ILE A 67 1.95 -3.33 12.13
CA ILE A 67 1.50 -2.56 10.99
C ILE A 67 0.01 -2.82 10.81
N ASP A 68 -0.80 -1.81 11.03
CA ASP A 68 -2.23 -1.92 10.82
C ASP A 68 -2.74 -0.51 10.51
N MET A 69 -4.05 -0.40 10.30
CA MET A 69 -4.63 0.86 9.92
C MET A 69 -4.35 1.94 10.95
N GLU A 70 -4.40 1.58 12.21
CA GLU A 70 -4.20 2.53 13.27
C GLU A 70 -2.76 3.03 13.35
N THR A 71 -1.79 2.12 13.30
CA THR A 71 -0.39 2.52 13.41
C THR A 71 0.05 3.29 12.20
N VAL A 72 -0.41 2.90 11.01
CA VAL A 72 -0.06 3.61 9.79
C VAL A 72 -0.67 5.01 9.84
N SER A 73 -1.91 5.13 10.30
CA SER A 73 -2.55 6.44 10.42
C SER A 73 -1.77 7.33 11.38
N ASP A 74 -1.27 6.75 12.47
CA ASP A 74 -0.53 7.53 13.45
C ASP A 74 0.76 8.07 12.87
N VAL A 75 1.51 7.25 12.15
CA VAL A 75 2.74 7.70 11.52
C VAL A 75 2.43 8.80 10.51
N LEU A 76 1.39 8.62 9.71
CA LEU A 76 1.04 9.60 8.71
C LEU A 76 0.61 10.91 9.35
N ARG A 77 -0.13 10.84 10.46
CA ARG A 77 -0.57 12.04 11.13
C ARG A 77 0.61 12.81 11.70
N ARG A 78 1.56 12.09 12.31
CA ARG A 78 2.71 12.75 12.89
C ARG A 78 3.58 13.42 11.85
N ARG A 79 3.59 12.89 10.64
CA ARG A 79 4.37 13.47 9.57
C ARG A 79 3.60 14.51 8.78
N GLY A 80 2.33 14.73 9.16
CA GLY A 80 1.51 15.71 8.47
C GLY A 80 1.02 15.25 7.11
N HIS A 81 0.99 13.94 6.88
CA HIS A 81 0.60 13.41 5.59
C HIS A 81 -0.76 12.72 5.58
N LEU A 82 -1.37 12.56 6.73
CA LEU A 82 -2.62 11.79 6.78
C LEU A 82 -3.71 12.40 5.89
N ASP A 83 -3.88 13.72 5.95
CA ASP A 83 -4.89 14.36 5.13
C ASP A 83 -4.50 14.27 3.66
N LYS A 84 -3.20 14.28 3.38
CA LYS A 84 -2.75 14.25 2.02
C LYS A 84 -3.12 12.95 1.31
N ILE A 85 -3.17 11.84 2.05
CA ILE A 85 -3.49 10.57 1.41
C ILE A 85 -4.98 10.27 1.44
N GLY A 86 -5.76 11.14 2.04
CA GLY A 86 -7.21 10.93 2.10
C GLY A 86 -7.73 10.49 3.45
N GLY A 87 -6.92 10.57 4.49
CA GLY A 87 -7.35 10.24 5.83
C GLY A 87 -7.39 8.73 6.08
N SER A 88 -7.77 8.37 7.29
CA SER A 88 -7.86 6.95 7.66
C SER A 88 -8.87 6.20 6.80
N VAL A 89 -9.84 6.92 6.28
CA VAL A 89 -10.87 6.31 5.44
C VAL A 89 -10.22 5.67 4.20
N TYR A 90 -9.18 6.32 3.68
CA TYR A 90 -8.51 5.78 2.51
C TYR A 90 -7.82 4.45 2.84
N LEU A 91 -7.26 4.34 4.05
CA LEU A 91 -6.61 3.10 4.45
C LEU A 91 -7.65 1.97 4.56
N ALA A 92 -8.84 2.30 5.07
CA ALA A 92 -9.90 1.32 5.14
C ALA A 92 -10.31 0.88 3.73
N GLU A 93 -10.30 1.81 2.80
CA GLU A 93 -10.65 1.51 1.44
C GLU A 93 -9.62 0.57 0.82
N LEU A 94 -8.35 0.71 1.14
CA LEU A 94 -7.33 -0.19 0.65
C LEU A 94 -7.57 -1.62 1.14
N MET A 95 -7.98 -1.76 2.38
CA MET A 95 -8.25 -3.09 2.92
C MET A 95 -9.44 -3.72 2.22
N GLU A 96 -10.44 -2.90 1.90
CA GLU A 96 -11.60 -3.41 1.21
C GLU A 96 -11.27 -3.86 -0.21
N CYS A 97 -10.30 -3.23 -0.84
CA CYS A 97 -9.90 -3.62 -2.17
C CYS A 97 -9.43 -5.07 -2.18
N VAL A 98 -8.71 -5.48 -1.14
CA VAL A 98 -8.20 -6.82 -1.06
C VAL A 98 -9.33 -7.82 -0.85
N VAL A 99 -10.23 -7.49 0.04
CA VAL A 99 -11.36 -8.37 0.31
C VAL A 99 -12.22 -8.54 -0.93
N THR A 100 -12.49 -7.45 -1.62
CA THR A 100 -13.30 -7.50 -2.82
C THR A 100 -12.62 -8.33 -3.90
N THR A 101 -11.32 -8.15 -4.06
CA THR A 101 -10.58 -8.88 -5.06
C THR A 101 -10.59 -10.37 -4.75
N ALA A 102 -10.43 -10.71 -3.47
CA ALA A 102 -10.45 -12.10 -3.08
C ALA A 102 -11.80 -12.72 -3.39
N ASN A 103 -12.88 -12.00 -3.11
CA ASN A 103 -14.18 -12.50 -3.39
C ASN A 103 -14.39 -12.69 -4.88
N THR A 104 -13.90 -11.77 -5.66
CA THR A 104 -14.06 -11.86 -7.08
C THR A 104 -13.32 -13.05 -7.64
N SER A 105 -12.18 -13.35 -7.09
CA SER A 105 -11.40 -14.42 -7.63
C SER A 105 -12.03 -15.79 -7.40
N HIS A 106 -13.09 -15.84 -6.67
CA HIS A 106 -13.74 -17.08 -6.45
C HIS A 106 -14.50 -17.52 -7.63
N HIS A 107 -14.69 -16.72 -8.59
CA HIS A 107 -15.42 -17.12 -9.74
C HIS A 107 -14.52 -17.71 -10.78
#